data_4a2142649b61395d2c4c597f58bc913f
#
_entry.id   4a2142649b61395d2c4c597f58bc913f
#
_cell.length_a   1.000
_cell.length_b   1.000
_cell.length_c   1.000
_cell.angle_alpha   90.00
_cell.angle_beta   90.00
_cell.angle_gamma   90.00
#
_symmetry.space_group_name_H-M   'P 1'
#
loop_
_entity.id
_entity.type
_entity.pdbx_description
1 polymer ?
#
loop_
_entity_poly.entity_id
_entity_poly.type
_entity_poly.pdbx_seq_one_letter_code
_entity_poly.pdbx_strand_id
1 'polypeptide(L)'
;MKKIAYTTLLLCIVNLSIFAKEHYNENYIQVKRPVMNNYGTEFHMGTAINPSGSTLQANSTGLLLDGQPVIPVMGEFHYSRFPDTEWRKELLKMKAGGINIIASYIFWIHHEEMEGKYNWEGRRNLRKFIELCRELNLPFVLRIGPWCHGEVRNGGLPEWLVNSGIKLRSNNDAYLEKVHTWFTQLYSQLQGLMWKDGGPIIAVQIENEYGGSGEHLMTLKKMIQEIGFDTPLYTRTGWPKLSSPVPFGEILPLYGDYADGFWDRTMDEMPGEYGKSYLFRSFRNSTVIATEQLPKQSDKDNPDDVGYPYFTCELGGGMMTSYHRRIAIDPMDVFAMSLVRVGSGSNLPGYYMYHGGSNPTGEHTTLNEQQASNFTSHNDLPVKSYDFQAPLGEFGQINPHYHLLRRLHLFLQNFGNELATMVPYFPGNAPTDYNNDSVVRWSVRSNGESGYVFINNYHRLKILTEKKNVQFTIDLPNEKVILPAKPITIPSGASFFMPFN
;
A
#
# COMPACT_ATOMS: atom_id res chain seq x y z
N MET A 1 -79.01 -38.66 42.02
CA MET A 1 -77.70 -39.28 41.78
C MET A 1 -76.82 -38.21 41.09
N LYS A 2 -76.02 -37.54 41.89
CA LYS A 2 -75.13 -36.44 41.41
C LYS A 2 -73.79 -37.02 41.09
N LYS A 3 -73.35 -36.86 39.85
CA LYS A 3 -71.99 -37.21 39.46
C LYS A 3 -71.05 -36.05 39.82
N ILE A 4 -70.09 -36.31 40.69
CA ILE A 4 -69.05 -35.40 41.03
C ILE A 4 -67.94 -35.57 39.98
N ALA A 5 -67.71 -34.54 39.17
CA ALA A 5 -66.60 -34.50 38.23
C ALA A 5 -65.36 -33.94 38.95
N TYR A 6 -64.36 -34.79 39.12
CA TYR A 6 -63.04 -34.32 39.55
C TYR A 6 -62.30 -33.69 38.37
N THR A 7 -62.15 -32.39 38.42
CA THR A 7 -61.30 -31.66 37.50
C THR A 7 -59.88 -31.77 38.02
N THR A 8 -59.13 -32.63 37.42
CA THR A 8 -57.69 -32.75 37.68
C THR A 8 -57.01 -31.55 37.01
N LEU A 9 -56.61 -30.56 37.80
CA LEU A 9 -55.83 -29.44 37.38
C LEU A 9 -54.41 -29.91 37.10
N LEU A 10 -54.12 -30.22 35.83
CA LEU A 10 -52.75 -30.51 35.36
C LEU A 10 -51.95 -29.22 35.35
N LEU A 11 -51.18 -29.02 36.41
CA LEU A 11 -50.17 -27.92 36.44
C LEU A 11 -49.07 -28.28 35.41
N CYS A 12 -49.25 -27.85 34.19
CA CYS A 12 -48.15 -27.81 33.24
C CYS A 12 -47.14 -26.76 33.81
N ILE A 13 -46.15 -27.26 34.55
CA ILE A 13 -44.93 -26.51 34.78
C ILE A 13 -44.26 -26.43 33.37
N VAL A 14 -44.62 -25.39 32.64
CA VAL A 14 -43.81 -24.95 31.51
C VAL A 14 -42.52 -24.45 32.16
N ASN A 15 -41.52 -25.34 32.16
CA ASN A 15 -40.13 -24.91 32.25
C ASN A 15 -39.89 -23.90 31.10
N LEU A 16 -40.23 -22.68 31.33
CA LEU A 16 -39.61 -21.56 30.65
C LEU A 16 -38.13 -21.65 31.02
N SER A 17 -37.41 -22.50 30.30
CA SER A 17 -36.01 -22.26 30.06
C SER A 17 -35.96 -20.88 29.45
N ILE A 18 -35.81 -19.90 30.31
CA ILE A 18 -35.27 -18.61 29.93
C ILE A 18 -33.87 -19.00 29.45
N PHE A 19 -33.77 -19.42 28.17
CA PHE A 19 -32.56 -19.15 27.45
C PHE A 19 -32.46 -17.65 27.57
N ALA A 20 -31.69 -17.19 28.55
CA ALA A 20 -31.04 -15.92 28.46
C ALA A 20 -30.39 -16.02 27.06
N LYS A 21 -31.00 -15.40 26.06
CA LYS A 21 -30.31 -15.01 24.87
C LYS A 21 -29.13 -14.28 25.47
N GLU A 22 -27.98 -14.99 25.56
CA GLU A 22 -26.73 -14.28 25.69
C GLU A 22 -26.89 -13.22 24.62
N HIS A 23 -26.97 -11.97 25.02
CA HIS A 23 -26.84 -10.86 24.11
C HIS A 23 -25.43 -11.07 23.60
N TYR A 24 -25.31 -11.84 22.50
CA TYR A 24 -24.09 -11.85 21.72
C TYR A 24 -23.86 -10.39 21.42
N ASN A 25 -22.88 -9.85 22.12
CA ASN A 25 -22.45 -8.48 21.85
C ASN A 25 -22.19 -8.47 20.34
N GLU A 26 -22.88 -7.63 19.59
CA GLU A 26 -22.79 -7.58 18.11
C GLU A 26 -21.33 -7.43 17.66
N ASN A 27 -20.46 -6.98 18.57
CA ASN A 27 -19.03 -6.78 18.38
C ASN A 27 -18.23 -7.95 19.00
N TYR A 28 -18.30 -9.11 18.36
CA TYR A 28 -17.61 -10.33 18.79
C TYR A 28 -16.63 -10.83 17.73
N ILE A 29 -15.42 -11.19 18.16
CA ILE A 29 -14.41 -11.87 17.33
C ILE A 29 -13.84 -13.05 18.13
N GLN A 30 -13.80 -14.21 17.50
CA GLN A 30 -13.03 -15.36 17.96
C GLN A 30 -11.64 -15.35 17.37
N VAL A 31 -10.63 -15.33 18.21
CA VAL A 31 -9.23 -15.42 17.83
C VAL A 31 -8.77 -16.87 17.94
N LYS A 32 -8.15 -17.36 16.88
CA LYS A 32 -7.48 -18.68 16.88
C LYS A 32 -5.98 -18.48 17.04
N ARG A 33 -5.28 -19.46 17.59
CA ARG A 33 -3.81 -19.39 17.53
C ARG A 33 -3.36 -19.36 16.09
N PRO A 34 -2.54 -18.38 15.69
CA PRO A 34 -2.04 -18.33 14.32
C PRO A 34 -1.24 -19.59 13.99
N VAL A 35 -1.59 -20.24 12.90
CA VAL A 35 -0.71 -21.27 12.31
C VAL A 35 0.30 -20.51 11.44
N MET A 36 1.53 -20.44 11.89
CA MET A 36 2.62 -19.84 11.12
C MET A 36 3.01 -20.79 9.99
N ASN A 37 2.40 -20.60 8.83
CA ASN A 37 2.88 -21.26 7.62
C ASN A 37 4.16 -20.57 7.16
N ASN A 38 5.27 -21.28 7.20
CA ASN A 38 6.58 -20.71 6.88
C ASN A 38 6.85 -20.83 5.37
N TYR A 39 6.16 -20.00 4.56
CA TYR A 39 6.40 -19.92 3.11
C TYR A 39 7.68 -19.15 2.74
N GLY A 40 8.43 -18.62 3.70
CA GLY A 40 9.59 -17.75 3.42
C GLY A 40 10.75 -18.42 2.70
N THR A 41 10.86 -19.75 2.74
CA THR A 41 11.91 -20.51 2.03
C THR A 41 11.67 -20.66 0.53
N GLU A 42 10.48 -20.26 0.04
CA GLU A 42 10.08 -20.38 -1.36
C GLU A 42 10.26 -19.05 -2.14
N PHE A 43 10.77 -17.99 -1.49
CA PHE A 43 11.01 -16.72 -2.16
C PHE A 43 12.39 -16.69 -2.82
N HIS A 44 12.39 -16.57 -4.15
CA HIS A 44 13.59 -16.52 -4.99
C HIS A 44 14.06 -15.07 -5.17
N MET A 45 14.62 -14.51 -4.12
CA MET A 45 15.13 -13.14 -4.05
C MET A 45 16.64 -13.08 -4.26
N GLY A 46 17.22 -11.90 -4.24
CA GLY A 46 18.67 -11.74 -4.30
C GLY A 46 19.34 -11.85 -2.92
N THR A 47 20.56 -11.33 -2.82
CA THR A 47 21.39 -11.44 -1.64
C THR A 47 20.79 -10.71 -0.45
N ALA A 48 20.44 -11.47 0.58
CA ALA A 48 19.80 -10.96 1.79
C ALA A 48 20.77 -10.33 2.79
N ILE A 49 22.03 -10.77 2.82
CA ILE A 49 23.05 -10.35 3.77
C ILE A 49 23.90 -9.20 3.20
N ASN A 50 24.16 -8.20 4.03
CA ASN A 50 25.06 -7.10 3.70
C ASN A 50 26.48 -7.31 4.29
N PRO A 51 27.48 -6.48 3.95
CA PRO A 51 28.85 -6.64 4.45
C PRO A 51 29.02 -6.50 5.97
N SER A 52 28.06 -5.88 6.67
CA SER A 52 28.05 -5.81 8.14
C SER A 52 27.47 -7.05 8.81
N GLY A 53 26.97 -8.00 8.03
CA GLY A 53 26.31 -9.22 8.51
C GLY A 53 24.83 -9.07 8.78
N SER A 54 24.24 -7.89 8.57
CA SER A 54 22.80 -7.69 8.73
C SER A 54 22.03 -8.32 7.57
N THR A 55 20.90 -8.96 7.89
CA THR A 55 20.06 -9.67 6.91
C THR A 55 18.70 -9.02 6.76
N LEU A 56 18.23 -8.89 5.52
CA LEU A 56 16.86 -8.48 5.20
C LEU A 56 16.20 -9.52 4.32
N GLN A 57 15.04 -10.02 4.74
CA GLN A 57 14.29 -11.05 4.05
C GLN A 57 12.79 -10.78 4.14
N ALA A 58 12.02 -11.37 3.24
CA ALA A 58 10.56 -11.43 3.36
C ALA A 58 10.13 -12.87 3.64
N ASN A 59 9.03 -13.02 4.37
CA ASN A 59 8.29 -14.26 4.50
C ASN A 59 6.80 -14.01 4.20
N SER A 60 5.95 -15.02 4.37
CA SER A 60 4.51 -14.91 4.12
C SER A 60 3.78 -13.88 4.98
N THR A 61 4.38 -13.42 6.07
CA THR A 61 3.75 -12.48 7.01
C THR A 61 4.30 -11.06 6.94
N GLY A 62 5.58 -10.89 6.58
CA GLY A 62 6.20 -9.57 6.60
C GLY A 62 7.68 -9.56 6.25
N LEU A 63 8.35 -8.48 6.60
CA LEU A 63 9.80 -8.35 6.52
C LEU A 63 10.46 -8.83 7.81
N LEU A 64 11.63 -9.42 7.64
CA LEU A 64 12.53 -9.82 8.72
C LEU A 64 13.83 -9.04 8.57
N LEU A 65 14.18 -8.27 9.59
CA LEU A 65 15.49 -7.63 9.72
C LEU A 65 16.25 -8.36 10.82
N ASP A 66 17.40 -8.95 10.47
CA ASP A 66 18.20 -9.80 11.38
C ASP A 66 17.38 -10.90 12.06
N GLY A 67 16.47 -11.51 11.28
CA GLY A 67 15.56 -12.55 11.73
C GLY A 67 14.38 -12.06 12.59
N GLN A 68 14.29 -10.76 12.90
CA GLN A 68 13.20 -10.18 13.68
C GLN A 68 12.13 -9.58 12.77
N PRO A 69 10.83 -9.86 13.02
CA PRO A 69 9.74 -9.25 12.27
C PRO A 69 9.73 -7.72 12.45
N VAL A 70 9.49 -6.99 11.37
CA VAL A 70 9.41 -5.52 11.39
C VAL A 70 8.25 -5.03 10.54
N ILE A 71 7.65 -3.89 10.92
CA ILE A 71 6.70 -3.15 10.09
C ILE A 71 7.33 -1.79 9.73
N PRO A 72 8.09 -1.71 8.65
CA PRO A 72 8.57 -0.42 8.18
C PRO A 72 7.46 0.37 7.50
N VAL A 73 7.67 1.68 7.41
CA VAL A 73 6.79 2.60 6.70
C VAL A 73 7.54 3.18 5.50
N MET A 74 6.99 2.95 4.31
CA MET A 74 7.58 3.43 3.06
C MET A 74 6.89 4.70 2.58
N GLY A 75 7.67 5.65 2.07
CA GLY A 75 7.14 6.87 1.47
C GLY A 75 7.74 7.12 0.09
N GLU A 76 6.87 7.33 -0.90
CA GLU A 76 7.31 7.69 -2.25
C GLU A 76 7.70 9.16 -2.32
N PHE A 77 8.92 9.41 -2.84
CA PHE A 77 9.46 10.74 -3.14
C PHE A 77 10.21 10.69 -4.47
N HIS A 78 9.65 11.29 -5.49
CA HIS A 78 10.31 11.37 -6.80
C HIS A 78 11.40 12.44 -6.77
N TYR A 79 12.65 12.03 -6.55
CA TYR A 79 13.81 12.94 -6.42
C TYR A 79 13.92 13.91 -7.59
N SER A 80 13.62 13.46 -8.81
CA SER A 80 13.71 14.28 -10.03
C SER A 80 12.67 15.40 -10.11
N ARG A 81 11.60 15.32 -9.33
CA ARG A 81 10.55 16.34 -9.22
C ARG A 81 10.86 17.42 -8.18
N PHE A 82 12.04 17.34 -7.51
CA PHE A 82 12.40 18.31 -6.48
C PHE A 82 13.84 18.80 -6.66
N PRO A 83 14.19 20.06 -6.28
CA PRO A 83 15.55 20.56 -6.38
C PRO A 83 16.55 19.72 -5.57
N ASP A 84 17.66 19.36 -6.18
CA ASP A 84 18.67 18.50 -5.55
C ASP A 84 19.39 19.16 -4.35
N THR A 85 19.34 20.47 -4.25
CA THR A 85 19.87 21.24 -3.11
C THR A 85 19.02 21.08 -1.85
N GLU A 86 17.74 20.71 -1.99
CA GLU A 86 16.78 20.57 -0.88
C GLU A 86 16.54 19.12 -0.45
N TRP A 87 17.01 18.12 -1.20
CA TRP A 87 16.72 16.71 -0.92
C TRP A 87 17.01 16.29 0.53
N ARG A 88 18.14 16.72 1.09
CA ARG A 88 18.52 16.39 2.47
C ARG A 88 17.48 16.84 3.49
N LYS A 89 16.99 18.05 3.34
CA LYS A 89 15.98 18.67 4.21
C LYS A 89 14.67 17.90 4.12
N GLU A 90 14.25 17.56 2.90
CA GLU A 90 12.98 16.85 2.69
C GLU A 90 13.04 15.40 3.18
N LEU A 91 14.14 14.69 2.96
CA LEU A 91 14.37 13.36 3.53
C LEU A 91 14.35 13.38 5.07
N LEU A 92 14.90 14.42 5.70
CA LEU A 92 14.82 14.60 7.16
C LEU A 92 13.39 14.85 7.63
N LYS A 93 12.57 15.59 6.88
CA LYS A 93 11.13 15.76 7.19
C LYS A 93 10.39 14.43 7.07
N MET A 94 10.66 13.64 6.02
CA MET A 94 10.07 12.32 5.86
C MET A 94 10.43 11.41 7.04
N LYS A 95 11.70 11.37 7.41
CA LYS A 95 12.19 10.62 8.57
C LYS A 95 11.54 11.08 9.88
N ALA A 96 11.41 12.39 10.09
CA ALA A 96 10.70 12.96 11.25
C ALA A 96 9.20 12.63 11.24
N GLY A 97 8.61 12.43 10.06
CA GLY A 97 7.25 11.93 9.88
C GLY A 97 7.08 10.43 10.13
N GLY A 98 8.17 9.72 10.44
CA GLY A 98 8.17 8.29 10.72
C GLY A 98 8.36 7.41 9.50
N ILE A 99 8.70 7.97 8.34
CA ILE A 99 9.12 7.20 7.17
C ILE A 99 10.51 6.63 7.42
N ASN A 100 10.68 5.35 7.15
CA ASN A 100 11.95 4.65 7.31
C ASN A 100 12.38 3.83 6.07
N ILE A 101 11.60 3.87 4.99
CA ILE A 101 12.00 3.42 3.66
C ILE A 101 11.58 4.50 2.65
N ILE A 102 12.47 4.85 1.74
CA ILE A 102 12.17 5.76 0.62
C ILE A 102 11.95 4.93 -0.64
N ALA A 103 10.91 5.27 -1.41
CA ALA A 103 10.72 4.73 -2.76
C ALA A 103 10.75 5.86 -3.79
N SER A 104 11.21 5.57 -4.99
CA SER A 104 11.16 6.51 -6.09
C SER A 104 11.13 5.82 -7.45
N TYR A 105 10.35 6.36 -8.37
CA TYR A 105 10.47 6.05 -9.79
C TYR A 105 11.71 6.70 -10.40
N ILE A 106 12.27 5.98 -11.37
CA ILE A 106 13.34 6.47 -12.24
C ILE A 106 12.78 6.64 -13.64
N PHE A 107 12.43 7.86 -13.98
CA PHE A 107 11.79 8.16 -15.27
C PHE A 107 12.81 8.17 -16.42
N TRP A 108 12.77 7.14 -17.27
CA TRP A 108 13.70 6.99 -18.37
C TRP A 108 13.74 8.23 -19.28
N ILE A 109 12.56 8.76 -19.70
CA ILE A 109 12.47 9.98 -20.52
C ILE A 109 13.24 11.16 -19.95
N HIS A 110 13.35 11.27 -18.63
CA HIS A 110 14.02 12.39 -17.95
C HIS A 110 15.53 12.30 -18.01
N HIS A 111 16.07 11.10 -18.12
CA HIS A 111 17.50 10.81 -18.15
C HIS A 111 18.05 10.64 -19.58
N GLU A 112 17.21 10.23 -20.52
CA GLU A 112 17.59 10.00 -21.92
C GLU A 112 16.55 10.63 -22.86
N GLU A 113 16.53 11.97 -22.92
CA GLU A 113 15.61 12.70 -23.81
C GLU A 113 15.91 12.46 -25.28
N MET A 114 17.18 12.21 -25.62
CA MET A 114 17.65 11.81 -26.94
C MET A 114 18.38 10.48 -26.85
N GLU A 115 18.14 9.58 -27.80
CA GLU A 115 18.73 8.24 -27.80
C GLU A 115 20.26 8.30 -27.68
N GLY A 116 20.81 7.57 -26.69
CA GLY A 116 22.24 7.48 -26.40
C GLY A 116 22.81 8.69 -25.63
N LYS A 117 22.00 9.69 -25.29
CA LYS A 117 22.47 10.87 -24.52
C LYS A 117 21.86 10.86 -23.14
N TYR A 118 22.66 10.43 -22.15
CA TYR A 118 22.26 10.34 -20.77
C TYR A 118 22.63 11.57 -19.97
N ASN A 119 21.73 12.01 -19.09
CA ASN A 119 21.99 13.11 -18.16
C ASN A 119 21.75 12.63 -16.72
N TRP A 120 22.78 12.76 -15.89
CA TRP A 120 22.79 12.37 -14.46
C TRP A 120 23.17 13.54 -13.55
N GLU A 121 22.97 14.78 -13.98
CA GLU A 121 23.33 15.99 -13.24
C GLU A 121 22.15 16.67 -12.56
N GLY A 122 22.42 17.49 -11.54
CA GLY A 122 21.42 18.24 -10.81
C GLY A 122 20.32 17.33 -10.25
N ARG A 123 19.07 17.64 -10.51
CA ARG A 123 17.94 16.81 -10.07
C ARG A 123 17.83 15.44 -10.75
N ARG A 124 18.67 15.16 -11.74
CA ARG A 124 18.83 13.85 -12.38
C ARG A 124 19.89 12.97 -11.70
N ASN A 125 20.61 13.49 -10.70
CA ASN A 125 21.70 12.78 -10.03
C ASN A 125 21.16 11.74 -9.04
N LEU A 126 20.74 10.60 -9.57
CA LEU A 126 20.22 9.48 -8.81
C LEU A 126 21.22 8.98 -7.75
N ARG A 127 22.50 8.86 -8.14
CA ARG A 127 23.55 8.41 -7.21
C ARG A 127 23.61 9.28 -5.97
N LYS A 128 23.68 10.60 -6.15
CA LYS A 128 23.71 11.59 -5.05
C LYS A 128 22.49 11.44 -4.13
N PHE A 129 21.30 11.24 -4.71
CA PHE A 129 20.08 11.06 -3.93
C PHE A 129 20.12 9.78 -3.07
N ILE A 130 20.57 8.66 -3.64
CA ILE A 130 20.66 7.38 -2.92
C ILE A 130 21.78 7.42 -1.87
N GLU A 131 22.90 8.09 -2.15
CA GLU A 131 23.95 8.31 -1.16
C GLU A 131 23.47 9.16 0.04
N LEU A 132 22.60 10.13 -0.19
CA LEU A 132 21.92 10.85 0.90
C LEU A 132 21.00 9.93 1.71
N CYS A 133 20.29 9.03 1.06
CA CYS A 133 19.47 8.03 1.76
C CYS A 133 20.37 7.14 2.65
N ARG A 134 21.54 6.71 2.15
CA ARG A 134 22.53 5.95 2.93
C ARG A 134 23.02 6.73 4.15
N GLU A 135 23.44 7.97 3.97
CA GLU A 135 23.88 8.85 5.07
C GLU A 135 22.83 9.03 6.16
N LEU A 136 21.56 9.09 5.75
CA LEU A 136 20.43 9.28 6.65
C LEU A 136 19.88 7.97 7.22
N ASN A 137 20.50 6.81 6.90
CA ASN A 137 20.01 5.48 7.26
C ASN A 137 18.55 5.28 6.83
N LEU A 138 18.26 5.54 5.56
CA LEU A 138 16.98 5.34 4.90
C LEU A 138 17.15 4.31 3.78
N PRO A 139 16.77 3.04 3.99
CA PRO A 139 16.67 2.06 2.93
C PRO A 139 15.87 2.57 1.74
N PHE A 140 16.20 2.08 0.55
CA PHE A 140 15.66 2.58 -0.70
C PHE A 140 15.03 1.47 -1.55
N VAL A 141 13.84 1.73 -2.06
CA VAL A 141 13.14 0.90 -3.06
C VAL A 141 13.23 1.59 -4.42
N LEU A 142 13.90 0.94 -5.34
CA LEU A 142 14.17 1.44 -6.67
C LEU A 142 13.05 0.99 -7.63
N ARG A 143 12.21 1.91 -8.08
CA ARG A 143 11.14 1.62 -9.04
C ARG A 143 11.63 1.94 -10.46
N ILE A 144 12.20 0.92 -11.15
CA ILE A 144 12.98 1.12 -12.38
C ILE A 144 12.15 1.16 -13.67
N GLY A 145 10.89 0.81 -13.59
CA GLY A 145 10.06 0.67 -14.79
C GLY A 145 10.37 -0.61 -15.59
N PRO A 146 10.49 -0.54 -16.93
CA PRO A 146 10.67 0.64 -17.82
C PRO A 146 9.51 1.61 -17.89
N TRP A 147 8.28 1.11 -17.77
CA TRP A 147 7.07 1.91 -17.65
C TRP A 147 6.82 2.25 -16.17
N CYS A 148 6.65 3.51 -15.88
CA CYS A 148 6.41 4.00 -14.51
C CYS A 148 4.96 4.46 -14.29
N HIS A 149 4.22 4.84 -15.33
CA HIS A 149 3.02 5.65 -15.23
C HIS A 149 3.34 6.99 -14.53
N GLY A 150 3.12 7.12 -13.23
CA GLY A 150 3.54 8.25 -12.39
C GLY A 150 3.05 9.62 -12.87
N GLU A 151 1.97 9.64 -13.68
CA GLU A 151 1.39 10.81 -14.35
C GLU A 151 2.47 11.63 -15.06
N VAL A 152 3.35 10.91 -15.75
CA VAL A 152 4.40 11.50 -16.57
C VAL A 152 4.17 11.22 -18.06
N ARG A 153 4.77 12.06 -18.86
CA ARG A 153 4.77 11.95 -20.32
C ARG A 153 5.21 10.55 -20.75
N ASN A 154 4.43 9.92 -21.62
CA ASN A 154 4.66 8.57 -22.15
C ASN A 154 4.84 7.49 -21.07
N GLY A 155 4.28 7.67 -19.86
CA GLY A 155 4.50 6.75 -18.75
C GLY A 155 5.97 6.65 -18.32
N GLY A 156 6.80 7.62 -18.69
CA GLY A 156 8.23 7.65 -18.44
C GLY A 156 9.11 7.12 -19.57
N LEU A 157 8.53 6.61 -20.66
CA LEU A 157 9.29 6.16 -21.83
C LEU A 157 9.73 7.34 -22.71
N PRO A 158 10.96 7.33 -23.26
CA PRO A 158 11.44 8.39 -24.13
C PRO A 158 10.62 8.57 -25.42
N GLU A 159 10.50 9.81 -25.90
CA GLU A 159 9.82 10.15 -27.15
C GLU A 159 10.34 9.35 -28.35
N TRP A 160 11.66 9.22 -28.48
CA TRP A 160 12.30 8.50 -29.56
C TRP A 160 11.94 7.02 -29.56
N LEU A 161 11.75 6.42 -28.37
CA LEU A 161 11.34 5.02 -28.24
C LEU A 161 9.86 4.83 -28.57
N VAL A 162 8.99 5.71 -28.05
CA VAL A 162 7.54 5.66 -28.31
C VAL A 162 7.24 5.85 -29.80
N ASN A 163 7.99 6.70 -30.49
CA ASN A 163 7.82 6.99 -31.92
C ASN A 163 8.55 6.00 -32.84
N SER A 164 9.26 5.02 -32.30
CA SER A 164 10.05 4.06 -33.10
C SER A 164 9.22 3.01 -33.86
N GLY A 165 7.95 2.82 -33.48
CA GLY A 165 7.10 1.73 -33.99
C GLY A 165 7.39 0.36 -33.36
N ILE A 166 8.31 0.25 -32.41
CA ILE A 166 8.61 -0.96 -31.65
C ILE A 166 7.43 -1.30 -30.73
N LYS A 167 7.09 -2.58 -30.63
CA LYS A 167 6.07 -3.02 -29.65
C LYS A 167 6.64 -2.92 -28.24
N LEU A 168 6.16 -1.93 -27.51
CA LEU A 168 6.59 -1.62 -26.13
C LEU A 168 5.98 -2.59 -25.11
N ARG A 169 6.54 -2.63 -23.91
CA ARG A 169 6.07 -3.42 -22.75
C ARG A 169 5.79 -4.89 -23.12
N SER A 170 6.73 -5.52 -23.82
CA SER A 170 6.60 -6.90 -24.32
C SER A 170 7.98 -7.53 -24.54
N ASN A 171 8.01 -8.85 -24.78
CA ASN A 171 9.25 -9.57 -25.14
C ASN A 171 9.62 -9.38 -26.62
N ASN A 172 9.39 -8.21 -27.19
CA ASN A 172 9.92 -7.85 -28.48
C ASN A 172 11.43 -7.62 -28.38
N ASP A 173 12.23 -8.29 -29.21
CA ASP A 173 13.70 -8.27 -29.11
C ASP A 173 14.27 -6.84 -29.18
N ALA A 174 13.78 -6.02 -30.13
CA ALA A 174 14.24 -4.64 -30.28
C ALA A 174 13.89 -3.78 -29.04
N TYR A 175 12.74 -4.02 -28.41
CA TYR A 175 12.38 -3.35 -27.17
C TYR A 175 13.29 -3.81 -26.03
N LEU A 176 13.50 -5.11 -25.88
CA LEU A 176 14.35 -5.65 -24.81
C LEU A 176 15.81 -5.19 -24.94
N GLU A 177 16.32 -5.02 -26.16
CA GLU A 177 17.65 -4.45 -26.40
C GLU A 177 17.76 -3.02 -25.85
N LYS A 178 16.76 -2.17 -26.12
CA LYS A 178 16.73 -0.80 -25.59
C LYS A 178 16.61 -0.78 -24.07
N VAL A 179 15.73 -1.62 -23.51
CA VAL A 179 15.58 -1.77 -22.05
C VAL A 179 16.85 -2.25 -21.39
N HIS A 180 17.55 -3.22 -21.98
CA HIS A 180 18.83 -3.72 -21.48
C HIS A 180 19.88 -2.60 -21.44
N THR A 181 19.97 -1.81 -22.53
CA THR A 181 20.87 -0.66 -22.59
C THR A 181 20.54 0.35 -21.50
N TRP A 182 19.27 0.72 -21.34
CA TRP A 182 18.81 1.61 -20.27
C TRP A 182 19.15 1.08 -18.88
N PHE A 183 18.82 -0.17 -18.58
CA PHE A 183 19.12 -0.75 -17.27
C PHE A 183 20.62 -0.86 -17.00
N THR A 184 21.44 -1.08 -18.01
CA THR A 184 22.90 -1.08 -17.91
C THR A 184 23.40 0.32 -17.56
N GLN A 185 22.91 1.37 -18.20
CA GLN A 185 23.24 2.76 -17.88
C GLN A 185 22.78 3.13 -16.46
N LEU A 186 21.58 2.72 -16.09
CA LEU A 186 21.06 2.93 -14.75
C LEU A 186 21.95 2.24 -13.70
N TYR A 187 22.30 0.97 -13.91
CA TYR A 187 23.15 0.22 -12.98
C TYR A 187 24.54 0.85 -12.84
N SER A 188 25.08 1.44 -13.91
CA SER A 188 26.38 2.12 -13.84
C SER A 188 26.39 3.26 -12.80
N GLN A 189 25.23 3.90 -12.54
CA GLN A 189 25.09 4.93 -11.50
C GLN A 189 24.96 4.33 -10.10
N LEU A 190 24.63 3.04 -9.99
CA LEU A 190 24.21 2.39 -8.74
C LEU A 190 25.24 1.40 -8.19
N GLN A 191 26.36 1.22 -8.85
CA GLN A 191 27.44 0.31 -8.41
C GLN A 191 27.88 0.63 -6.98
N GLY A 192 27.91 -0.38 -6.10
CA GLY A 192 28.27 -0.25 -4.69
C GLY A 192 27.14 0.33 -3.81
N LEU A 193 25.92 0.49 -4.34
CA LEU A 193 24.77 0.99 -3.58
C LEU A 193 23.70 -0.07 -3.32
N MET A 194 23.88 -1.31 -3.79
CA MET A 194 22.99 -2.42 -3.43
C MET A 194 23.21 -2.83 -1.97
N TRP A 195 22.20 -3.43 -1.36
CA TRP A 195 22.27 -3.94 0.02
C TRP A 195 23.50 -4.85 0.24
N LYS A 196 23.73 -5.77 -0.68
CA LYS A 196 24.89 -6.69 -0.65
C LYS A 196 26.25 -5.98 -0.64
N ASP A 197 26.31 -4.74 -1.10
CA ASP A 197 27.51 -3.90 -1.15
C ASP A 197 27.59 -2.93 0.05
N GLY A 198 26.65 -2.99 1.01
CA GLY A 198 26.50 -2.05 2.12
C GLY A 198 25.78 -0.75 1.74
N GLY A 199 25.15 -0.72 0.57
CA GLY A 199 24.29 0.40 0.14
C GLY A 199 22.87 0.30 0.67
N PRO A 200 22.04 1.33 0.44
CA PRO A 200 20.69 1.39 0.97
C PRO A 200 19.65 0.70 0.08
N ILE A 201 19.97 0.28 -1.14
CA ILE A 201 19.01 -0.30 -2.08
C ILE A 201 18.65 -1.71 -1.64
N ILE A 202 17.42 -1.87 -1.12
CA ILE A 202 16.89 -3.13 -0.56
C ILE A 202 15.90 -3.83 -1.48
N ALA A 203 15.33 -3.12 -2.46
CA ALA A 203 14.37 -3.68 -3.39
C ALA A 203 14.41 -3.01 -4.75
N VAL A 204 14.05 -3.78 -5.77
CA VAL A 204 13.79 -3.30 -7.13
C VAL A 204 12.36 -3.65 -7.50
N GLN A 205 11.56 -2.63 -7.86
CA GLN A 205 10.25 -2.85 -8.46
C GLN A 205 10.38 -2.86 -9.99
N ILE A 206 9.82 -3.91 -10.60
CA ILE A 206 9.81 -4.17 -12.04
C ILE A 206 8.45 -3.81 -12.60
N GLU A 207 8.40 -3.00 -13.66
CA GLU A 207 7.19 -2.51 -14.30
C GLU A 207 6.25 -1.76 -13.33
N ASN A 208 5.15 -1.25 -13.85
CA ASN A 208 4.07 -0.68 -13.03
C ASN A 208 2.72 -0.94 -13.69
N GLU A 209 1.74 -1.38 -12.90
CA GLU A 209 0.37 -1.66 -13.35
C GLU A 209 0.36 -2.48 -14.64
N TYR A 210 1.15 -3.54 -14.64
CA TYR A 210 1.36 -4.35 -15.84
C TYR A 210 0.29 -5.44 -15.97
N GLY A 211 -0.54 -5.33 -16.99
CA GLY A 211 -1.61 -6.30 -17.31
C GLY A 211 -1.26 -7.30 -18.42
N GLY A 212 0.00 -7.34 -18.87
CA GLY A 212 0.46 -8.23 -19.95
C GLY A 212 0.91 -9.61 -19.45
N SER A 213 1.83 -10.25 -20.19
CA SER A 213 2.32 -11.60 -19.88
C SER A 213 3.27 -11.60 -18.67
N GLY A 214 3.07 -12.53 -17.72
CA GLY A 214 4.01 -12.77 -16.61
C GLY A 214 5.40 -13.16 -17.08
N GLU A 215 5.52 -13.79 -18.25
CA GLU A 215 6.81 -14.10 -18.86
C GLU A 215 7.65 -12.83 -19.10
N HIS A 216 7.02 -11.71 -19.48
CA HIS A 216 7.75 -10.45 -19.63
C HIS A 216 8.34 -9.96 -18.31
N LEU A 217 7.59 -10.06 -17.22
CA LEU A 217 8.09 -9.70 -15.88
C LEU A 217 9.29 -10.57 -15.47
N MET A 218 9.24 -11.87 -15.79
CA MET A 218 10.35 -12.79 -15.53
C MET A 218 11.56 -12.50 -16.43
N THR A 219 11.33 -12.12 -17.70
CA THR A 219 12.40 -11.69 -18.61
C THR A 219 13.10 -10.43 -18.07
N LEU A 220 12.34 -9.44 -17.61
CA LEU A 220 12.91 -8.24 -17.01
C LEU A 220 13.66 -8.56 -15.71
N LYS A 221 13.11 -9.42 -14.83
CA LYS A 221 13.82 -9.84 -13.61
C LYS A 221 15.17 -10.48 -13.93
N LYS A 222 15.17 -11.44 -14.85
CA LYS A 222 16.41 -12.12 -15.26
C LYS A 222 17.43 -11.11 -15.82
N MET A 223 16.97 -10.21 -16.70
CA MET A 223 17.81 -9.17 -17.29
C MET A 223 18.49 -8.28 -16.23
N ILE A 224 17.74 -7.79 -15.25
CA ILE A 224 18.33 -6.93 -14.21
C ILE A 224 19.29 -7.71 -13.31
N GLN A 225 19.01 -8.98 -13.01
CA GLN A 225 19.94 -9.85 -12.27
C GLN A 225 21.25 -10.06 -13.01
N GLU A 226 21.19 -10.33 -14.32
CA GLU A 226 22.37 -10.49 -15.19
C GLU A 226 23.20 -9.20 -15.30
N ILE A 227 22.55 -8.03 -15.28
CA ILE A 227 23.23 -6.72 -15.25
C ILE A 227 23.91 -6.47 -13.90
N GLY A 228 23.36 -7.00 -12.78
CA GLY A 228 23.94 -6.87 -11.46
C GLY A 228 23.03 -6.27 -10.37
N PHE A 229 21.76 -6.01 -10.65
CA PHE A 229 20.78 -5.60 -9.63
C PHE A 229 20.45 -6.79 -8.71
N ASP A 230 21.29 -7.02 -7.74
CA ASP A 230 21.14 -8.07 -6.74
C ASP A 230 20.69 -7.46 -5.41
N THR A 231 19.42 -7.59 -5.10
CA THR A 231 18.75 -6.97 -3.94
C THR A 231 17.97 -8.00 -3.14
N PRO A 232 17.77 -7.80 -1.83
CA PRO A 232 16.96 -8.66 -0.99
C PRO A 232 15.54 -8.91 -1.51
N LEU A 233 14.96 -7.97 -2.26
CA LEU A 233 13.58 -8.06 -2.73
C LEU A 233 13.46 -7.65 -4.20
N TYR A 234 12.65 -8.41 -4.95
CA TYR A 234 12.09 -8.00 -6.25
C TYR A 234 10.60 -7.87 -6.11
N THR A 235 10.03 -6.74 -6.57
CA THR A 235 8.63 -6.41 -6.37
C THR A 235 7.94 -6.02 -7.66
N ARG A 236 6.61 -6.08 -7.65
CA ARG A 236 5.71 -5.56 -8.69
C ARG A 236 4.45 -5.02 -8.07
N THR A 237 3.66 -4.25 -8.80
CA THR A 237 2.29 -3.90 -8.38
C THR A 237 1.42 -5.17 -8.32
N GLY A 238 0.59 -5.28 -7.29
CA GLY A 238 -0.33 -6.40 -7.04
C GLY A 238 -1.67 -6.27 -7.76
N TRP A 239 -1.84 -5.24 -8.58
CA TRP A 239 -2.99 -4.99 -9.42
C TRP A 239 -2.54 -4.80 -10.89
N PRO A 240 -3.41 -4.98 -11.86
CA PRO A 240 -4.87 -5.14 -11.88
C PRO A 240 -5.42 -6.52 -11.54
N LYS A 241 -4.75 -7.41 -11.33
CA LYS A 241 -4.80 -8.79 -10.83
C LYS A 241 -3.35 -9.23 -10.81
N LEU A 242 -3.02 -10.22 -10.04
CA LEU A 242 -1.85 -11.03 -10.33
C LEU A 242 -2.07 -11.84 -11.62
N SER A 243 -2.80 -11.27 -12.58
CA SER A 243 -3.24 -11.90 -13.84
C SER A 243 -2.12 -12.09 -14.85
N SER A 244 -0.96 -11.52 -14.54
CA SER A 244 0.29 -11.92 -15.20
C SER A 244 0.90 -13.02 -14.32
N PRO A 245 0.59 -14.32 -14.55
CA PRO A 245 1.03 -15.38 -13.68
C PRO A 245 2.56 -15.44 -13.70
N VAL A 246 3.13 -15.19 -12.52
CA VAL A 246 4.55 -15.30 -12.24
C VAL A 246 4.69 -16.47 -11.26
N PRO A 247 5.69 -17.35 -11.41
CA PRO A 247 5.88 -18.43 -10.46
C PRO A 247 5.96 -17.89 -9.02
N PHE A 248 5.37 -18.63 -8.07
CA PHE A 248 5.33 -18.20 -6.67
C PHE A 248 6.74 -17.90 -6.17
N GLY A 249 6.86 -16.84 -5.39
CA GLY A 249 8.13 -16.46 -4.76
C GLY A 249 9.12 -15.69 -5.64
N GLU A 250 8.87 -15.55 -6.95
CA GLU A 250 9.80 -14.86 -7.84
C GLU A 250 9.75 -13.33 -7.72
N ILE A 251 8.55 -12.75 -7.61
CA ILE A 251 8.37 -11.30 -7.50
C ILE A 251 7.25 -11.02 -6.51
N LEU A 252 7.53 -10.27 -5.45
CA LEU A 252 6.56 -9.93 -4.40
C LEU A 252 5.53 -8.91 -4.92
N PRO A 253 4.23 -9.17 -4.77
CA PRO A 253 3.20 -8.19 -5.09
C PRO A 253 3.12 -7.11 -4.00
N LEU A 254 3.06 -5.84 -4.41
CA LEU A 254 2.75 -4.70 -3.54
C LEU A 254 1.40 -4.13 -3.96
N TYR A 255 0.58 -3.78 -2.98
CA TYR A 255 -0.81 -3.35 -3.19
C TYR A 255 -0.97 -1.83 -3.04
N GLY A 256 -2.15 -1.34 -3.38
CA GLY A 256 -2.54 0.05 -3.24
C GLY A 256 -4.00 0.22 -2.85
N ASP A 257 -4.33 1.40 -2.35
CA ASP A 257 -5.70 1.86 -2.12
C ASP A 257 -5.72 3.39 -2.07
N TYR A 258 -6.81 4.01 -2.53
CA TYR A 258 -6.94 5.46 -2.57
C TYR A 258 -8.30 5.90 -1.99
N ALA A 259 -8.32 7.10 -1.45
CA ALA A 259 -9.55 7.73 -0.95
C ALA A 259 -10.46 8.25 -2.07
N ASP A 260 -9.87 8.55 -3.22
CA ASP A 260 -10.51 9.08 -4.43
C ASP A 260 -9.58 8.84 -5.62
N GLY A 261 -10.04 9.03 -6.86
CA GLY A 261 -9.23 8.85 -8.06
C GLY A 261 -9.54 9.88 -9.14
N PHE A 262 -8.54 10.68 -9.50
CA PHE A 262 -8.66 11.69 -10.57
C PHE A 262 -8.84 11.07 -11.96
N TRP A 263 -8.51 9.78 -12.13
CA TRP A 263 -8.70 9.01 -13.35
C TRP A 263 -10.18 8.69 -13.65
N ASP A 264 -11.07 8.71 -12.65
CA ASP A 264 -12.50 8.58 -12.86
C ASP A 264 -13.08 9.89 -13.40
N ARG A 265 -13.38 9.90 -14.70
CA ARG A 265 -13.88 11.09 -15.41
C ARG A 265 -15.36 11.31 -15.23
N THR A 266 -16.10 10.23 -14.99
CA THR A 266 -17.55 10.25 -14.82
C THR A 266 -17.90 9.58 -13.51
N MET A 267 -18.23 10.38 -12.50
CA MET A 267 -18.75 9.86 -11.24
C MET A 267 -20.11 10.48 -10.98
N ASP A 268 -21.11 9.62 -11.04
CA ASP A 268 -22.49 10.00 -10.76
C ASP A 268 -22.74 10.11 -9.25
N GLU A 269 -21.98 9.35 -8.45
CA GLU A 269 -22.11 9.28 -7.00
C GLU A 269 -20.76 9.15 -6.30
N MET A 270 -20.50 10.02 -5.33
CA MET A 270 -19.28 10.02 -4.51
C MET A 270 -19.57 9.56 -3.08
N PRO A 271 -18.69 8.83 -2.43
CA PRO A 271 -17.36 8.40 -2.88
C PRO A 271 -17.35 7.14 -3.76
N GLY A 272 -18.52 6.54 -4.05
CA GLY A 272 -18.61 5.31 -4.83
C GLY A 272 -17.77 4.18 -4.23
N GLU A 273 -17.18 3.37 -5.08
CA GLU A 273 -16.35 2.21 -4.69
C GLU A 273 -15.14 2.58 -3.81
N TYR A 274 -14.67 3.84 -3.83
CA TYR A 274 -13.62 4.32 -2.92
C TYR A 274 -14.03 4.25 -1.43
N GLY A 275 -15.34 4.20 -1.14
CA GLY A 275 -15.86 3.96 0.20
C GLY A 275 -15.37 2.65 0.84
N LYS A 276 -15.00 1.65 0.02
CA LYS A 276 -14.44 0.37 0.48
C LYS A 276 -13.06 0.52 1.15
N SER A 277 -12.34 1.62 0.88
CA SER A 277 -11.05 1.93 1.52
C SER A 277 -11.19 2.15 3.03
N TYR A 278 -12.39 2.39 3.53
CA TYR A 278 -12.71 2.61 4.95
C TYR A 278 -13.33 1.39 5.64
N LEU A 279 -13.30 0.21 4.99
CA LEU A 279 -13.77 -1.05 5.54
C LEU A 279 -12.58 -1.97 5.88
N PHE A 280 -12.62 -2.57 7.08
CA PHE A 280 -11.70 -3.65 7.41
C PHE A 280 -12.08 -4.91 6.63
N ARG A 281 -11.12 -5.49 5.92
CA ARG A 281 -11.36 -6.63 5.04
C ARG A 281 -10.07 -7.42 4.79
N SER A 282 -10.21 -8.71 4.48
CA SER A 282 -9.08 -9.57 4.07
C SER A 282 -8.59 -9.23 2.66
N PHE A 283 -9.47 -8.74 1.82
CA PHE A 283 -9.20 -8.39 0.44
C PHE A 283 -8.17 -7.25 0.31
N ARG A 284 -7.10 -7.49 -0.45
CA ARG A 284 -5.93 -6.59 -0.53
C ARG A 284 -5.99 -5.65 -1.72
N ASN A 285 -6.59 -6.09 -2.84
CA ASN A 285 -6.68 -5.29 -4.05
C ASN A 285 -7.68 -4.15 -3.92
N SER A 286 -7.40 -3.04 -4.57
CA SER A 286 -8.38 -2.00 -4.85
C SER A 286 -9.18 -2.35 -6.10
N THR A 287 -10.47 -2.08 -6.09
CA THR A 287 -11.36 -2.29 -7.25
C THR A 287 -11.40 -1.07 -8.17
N VAL A 288 -10.70 0.00 -7.79
CA VAL A 288 -10.82 1.32 -8.42
C VAL A 288 -9.52 1.89 -8.97
N ILE A 289 -8.35 1.31 -8.61
CA ILE A 289 -7.06 1.76 -9.14
C ILE A 289 -6.93 1.35 -10.60
N ALA A 290 -6.43 2.24 -11.44
CA ALA A 290 -6.12 2.02 -12.85
C ALA A 290 -7.31 1.56 -13.70
N THR A 291 -8.53 1.95 -13.34
CA THR A 291 -9.74 1.57 -14.08
C THR A 291 -9.81 2.17 -15.48
N GLU A 292 -9.06 3.24 -15.74
CA GLU A 292 -8.92 3.85 -17.06
C GLU A 292 -8.07 3.01 -18.04
N GLN A 293 -7.25 2.10 -17.52
CA GLN A 293 -6.34 1.26 -18.30
C GLN A 293 -6.71 -0.22 -18.29
N LEU A 294 -7.37 -0.64 -17.23
CA LEU A 294 -7.44 -2.05 -16.84
C LEU A 294 -8.88 -2.50 -16.60
N PRO A 295 -9.21 -3.78 -16.88
CA PRO A 295 -10.55 -4.28 -16.61
C PRO A 295 -10.92 -4.14 -15.14
N LYS A 296 -12.20 -3.86 -14.87
CA LYS A 296 -12.72 -3.78 -13.50
C LYS A 296 -12.34 -5.03 -12.70
N GLN A 297 -11.75 -4.81 -11.55
CA GLN A 297 -11.28 -5.88 -10.68
C GLN A 297 -12.42 -6.46 -9.83
N SER A 298 -12.25 -7.71 -9.43
CA SER A 298 -13.11 -8.38 -8.47
C SER A 298 -12.74 -7.94 -7.05
N ASP A 299 -13.72 -7.77 -6.17
CA ASP A 299 -13.52 -7.55 -4.74
C ASP A 299 -13.53 -8.85 -3.92
N LYS A 300 -13.17 -9.95 -4.55
CA LYS A 300 -12.94 -11.25 -3.91
C LYS A 300 -11.47 -11.45 -3.62
N ASP A 301 -11.19 -12.21 -2.56
CA ASP A 301 -9.84 -12.67 -2.27
C ASP A 301 -9.24 -13.33 -3.52
N ASN A 302 -8.01 -12.97 -3.83
CA ASN A 302 -7.28 -13.57 -4.92
C ASN A 302 -6.51 -14.79 -4.37
N PRO A 303 -6.75 -16.01 -4.88
CA PRO A 303 -5.97 -17.18 -4.46
C PRO A 303 -4.45 -17.00 -4.61
N ASP A 304 -4.03 -16.18 -5.58
CA ASP A 304 -2.62 -15.89 -5.83
C ASP A 304 -1.97 -15.01 -4.74
N ASP A 305 -2.76 -14.40 -3.84
CA ASP A 305 -2.25 -13.66 -2.68
C ASP A 305 -1.82 -14.58 -1.53
N VAL A 306 -2.24 -15.83 -1.55
CA VAL A 306 -1.92 -16.81 -0.50
C VAL A 306 -0.41 -17.05 -0.44
N GLY A 307 0.15 -16.90 0.74
CA GLY A 307 1.58 -17.07 0.96
C GLY A 307 2.44 -15.81 0.79
N TYR A 308 1.89 -14.73 0.22
CA TYR A 308 2.57 -13.43 0.17
C TYR A 308 2.24 -12.54 1.37
N PRO A 309 3.19 -11.72 1.85
CA PRO A 309 2.90 -10.70 2.87
C PRO A 309 2.00 -9.60 2.29
N TYR A 310 1.25 -8.92 3.16
CA TYR A 310 0.45 -7.77 2.75
C TYR A 310 1.28 -6.49 2.86
N PHE A 311 1.88 -6.09 1.74
CA PHE A 311 2.64 -4.85 1.58
C PHE A 311 1.90 -3.90 0.64
N THR A 312 2.04 -2.59 0.88
CA THR A 312 1.55 -1.57 -0.06
C THR A 312 2.71 -0.75 -0.62
N CYS A 313 2.57 -0.26 -1.85
CA CYS A 313 3.45 0.76 -2.44
C CYS A 313 2.66 2.00 -2.84
N GLU A 314 1.35 1.89 -2.97
CA GLU A 314 0.48 2.97 -3.38
C GLU A 314 -0.75 3.10 -2.47
N LEU A 315 -0.51 3.19 -1.17
CA LEU A 315 -1.51 3.69 -0.25
C LEU A 315 -1.57 5.22 -0.40
N GLY A 316 -2.70 5.76 -0.84
CA GLY A 316 -2.82 7.17 -1.20
C GLY A 316 -2.45 8.10 -0.06
N GLY A 317 -1.29 8.76 -0.16
CA GLY A 317 -0.91 9.84 0.76
C GLY A 317 -1.68 11.13 0.52
N GLY A 318 -2.39 11.20 -0.58
CA GLY A 318 -3.22 12.29 -1.04
C GLY A 318 -3.88 11.90 -2.36
N MET A 319 -4.16 12.87 -3.22
CA MET A 319 -4.69 12.66 -4.57
C MET A 319 -4.44 13.87 -5.46
N MET A 320 -4.16 13.62 -6.74
CA MET A 320 -4.07 14.66 -7.76
C MET A 320 -5.44 15.28 -8.04
N THR A 321 -5.41 16.50 -8.57
CA THR A 321 -6.57 17.12 -9.21
C THR A 321 -6.37 17.15 -10.72
N SER A 322 -7.43 16.89 -11.47
CA SER A 322 -7.45 17.07 -12.92
C SER A 322 -8.49 18.14 -13.29
N TYR A 323 -8.54 18.55 -14.55
CA TYR A 323 -9.62 19.43 -14.97
C TYR A 323 -10.95 18.70 -15.18
N HIS A 324 -10.95 17.37 -15.17
CA HIS A 324 -12.18 16.58 -15.09
C HIS A 324 -12.71 16.56 -13.67
N ARG A 325 -11.82 16.53 -12.65
CA ARG A 325 -12.19 16.42 -11.24
C ARG A 325 -11.30 17.27 -10.34
N ARG A 326 -11.93 18.10 -9.52
CA ARG A 326 -11.29 18.98 -8.54
C ARG A 326 -11.36 18.33 -7.15
N ILE A 327 -10.57 17.28 -6.95
CA ILE A 327 -10.54 16.53 -5.70
C ILE A 327 -9.90 17.37 -4.61
N ALA A 328 -10.56 17.46 -3.44
CA ALA A 328 -10.00 17.96 -2.20
C ALA A 328 -9.96 16.81 -1.19
N ILE A 329 -8.79 16.50 -0.66
CA ILE A 329 -8.57 15.43 0.31
C ILE A 329 -8.67 16.01 1.73
N ASP A 330 -9.53 15.40 2.56
CA ASP A 330 -9.54 15.67 4.00
C ASP A 330 -8.35 14.91 4.66
N PRO A 331 -7.68 15.48 5.64
CA PRO A 331 -6.62 14.78 6.39
C PRO A 331 -7.05 13.43 6.96
N MET A 332 -8.32 13.29 7.35
CA MET A 332 -8.87 12.04 7.85
C MET A 332 -9.09 11.00 6.74
N ASP A 333 -9.25 11.41 5.47
CA ASP A 333 -9.32 10.46 4.35
C ASP A 333 -8.08 9.56 4.33
N VAL A 334 -6.90 10.18 4.45
CA VAL A 334 -5.61 9.48 4.41
C VAL A 334 -5.36 8.70 5.69
N PHE A 335 -5.62 9.31 6.85
CA PHE A 335 -5.35 8.67 8.14
C PHE A 335 -6.24 7.46 8.38
N ALA A 336 -7.56 7.59 8.19
CA ALA A 336 -8.51 6.51 8.43
C ALA A 336 -8.26 5.32 7.48
N MET A 337 -7.98 5.58 6.20
CA MET A 337 -7.61 4.54 5.25
C MET A 337 -6.32 3.82 5.69
N SER A 338 -5.29 4.56 6.12
CA SER A 338 -4.03 3.98 6.59
C SER A 338 -4.24 3.09 7.83
N LEU A 339 -5.02 3.56 8.80
CA LEU A 339 -5.36 2.80 10.00
C LEU A 339 -6.13 1.51 9.63
N VAL A 340 -7.09 1.61 8.71
CA VAL A 340 -7.86 0.46 8.23
C VAL A 340 -6.94 -0.56 7.54
N ARG A 341 -5.98 -0.13 6.72
CA ARG A 341 -5.03 -1.07 6.07
C ARG A 341 -4.14 -1.76 7.08
N VAL A 342 -3.60 -1.04 8.08
CA VAL A 342 -2.82 -1.64 9.17
C VAL A 342 -3.68 -2.63 9.96
N GLY A 343 -4.90 -2.26 10.34
CA GLY A 343 -5.84 -3.14 11.04
C GLY A 343 -6.31 -4.33 10.19
N SER A 344 -6.22 -4.24 8.87
CA SER A 344 -6.52 -5.33 7.93
C SER A 344 -5.31 -6.24 7.64
N GLY A 345 -4.15 -6.00 8.28
CA GLY A 345 -2.99 -6.89 8.19
C GLY A 345 -1.83 -6.37 7.36
N SER A 346 -1.85 -5.12 6.89
CA SER A 346 -0.69 -4.57 6.19
C SER A 346 0.52 -4.46 7.12
N ASN A 347 1.62 -5.10 6.73
CA ASN A 347 2.90 -5.13 7.43
C ASN A 347 3.98 -4.29 6.75
N LEU A 348 3.60 -3.50 5.76
CA LEU A 348 4.39 -2.42 5.16
C LEU A 348 3.40 -1.42 4.55
N PRO A 349 2.94 -0.40 5.30
CA PRO A 349 2.25 0.73 4.71
C PRO A 349 3.23 1.56 3.87
N GLY A 350 3.00 1.60 2.55
CA GLY A 350 3.79 2.35 1.59
C GLY A 350 2.92 3.36 0.87
N TYR A 351 3.25 4.64 1.02
CA TYR A 351 2.43 5.76 0.56
C TYR A 351 2.84 6.28 -0.80
N TYR A 352 1.86 6.51 -1.65
CA TYR A 352 1.99 7.22 -2.92
C TYR A 352 1.01 8.41 -2.97
N MET A 353 1.44 9.66 -3.07
CA MET A 353 2.80 10.16 -2.75
C MET A 353 2.87 10.47 -1.25
N TYR A 354 4.05 10.32 -0.65
CA TYR A 354 4.31 10.93 0.66
C TYR A 354 4.89 12.35 0.52
N HIS A 355 5.60 12.59 -0.57
CA HIS A 355 6.16 13.89 -0.91
C HIS A 355 5.81 14.25 -2.35
N GLY A 356 5.20 15.41 -2.54
CA GLY A 356 4.90 15.97 -3.85
C GLY A 356 6.15 16.53 -4.55
N GLY A 357 5.94 17.28 -5.61
CA GLY A 357 6.99 17.93 -6.37
C GLY A 357 6.47 18.64 -7.61
N SER A 358 7.38 19.10 -8.45
CA SER A 358 7.08 19.75 -9.73
C SER A 358 7.70 18.99 -10.89
N ASN A 359 6.93 18.71 -11.92
CA ASN A 359 7.43 18.09 -13.14
C ASN A 359 8.45 19.01 -13.80
N PRO A 360 9.72 18.59 -13.95
CA PRO A 360 10.74 19.42 -14.60
C PRO A 360 10.51 19.52 -16.11
N THR A 361 10.93 20.65 -16.66
CA THR A 361 11.13 20.80 -18.09
C THR A 361 12.56 20.34 -18.41
N GLY A 362 12.71 19.50 -19.44
CA GLY A 362 14.00 19.11 -19.97
C GLY A 362 14.49 20.06 -21.08
N GLU A 363 15.49 19.62 -21.82
CA GLU A 363 16.02 20.36 -22.98
C GLU A 363 15.18 20.11 -24.25
N HIS A 364 14.65 18.90 -24.40
CA HIS A 364 13.92 18.45 -25.59
C HIS A 364 12.48 18.04 -25.27
N THR A 365 12.16 17.79 -24.02
CA THR A 365 10.85 17.32 -23.60
C THR A 365 10.48 17.88 -22.23
N THR A 366 9.31 17.50 -21.73
CA THR A 366 8.84 17.84 -20.38
C THR A 366 8.36 16.57 -19.70
N LEU A 367 8.42 16.53 -18.37
CA LEU A 367 8.02 15.33 -17.62
C LEU A 367 6.49 15.26 -17.41
N ASN A 368 5.77 16.38 -17.42
CA ASN A 368 4.31 16.34 -17.24
C ASN A 368 3.62 15.60 -18.39
N GLU A 369 2.55 14.91 -18.04
CA GLU A 369 1.77 14.11 -19.00
C GLU A 369 1.23 15.00 -20.13
N GLN A 370 1.23 14.47 -21.35
CA GLN A 370 0.69 15.17 -22.51
C GLN A 370 -0.80 14.93 -22.65
N GLN A 371 -1.49 15.83 -23.38
CA GLN A 371 -2.89 15.64 -23.78
C GLN A 371 -3.03 14.84 -25.05
N ALA A 372 -4.21 14.21 -25.20
CA ALA A 372 -4.70 13.61 -26.44
C ALA A 372 -3.87 12.47 -27.02
N SER A 373 -3.10 11.74 -26.21
CA SER A 373 -2.46 10.49 -26.62
C SER A 373 -3.15 9.30 -25.94
N ASN A 374 -4.00 8.59 -26.68
CA ASN A 374 -4.74 7.43 -26.15
C ASN A 374 -3.84 6.27 -25.73
N PHE A 375 -2.57 6.28 -26.11
CA PHE A 375 -1.65 5.18 -25.84
C PHE A 375 -0.78 5.41 -24.60
N THR A 376 -0.40 6.65 -24.33
CA THR A 376 0.57 6.98 -23.29
C THR A 376 0.13 8.12 -22.36
N SER A 377 -1.03 8.72 -22.63
CA SER A 377 -1.60 9.83 -21.87
C SER A 377 -2.97 9.43 -21.33
N HIS A 378 -2.95 8.53 -20.35
CA HIS A 378 -4.18 7.95 -19.81
C HIS A 378 -5.02 8.95 -19.02
N ASN A 379 -4.36 9.87 -18.31
CA ASN A 379 -5.02 10.77 -17.36
C ASN A 379 -5.19 12.19 -17.88
N ASP A 380 -4.47 12.56 -18.94
CA ASP A 380 -4.63 13.85 -19.58
C ASP A 380 -4.28 15.02 -18.64
N LEU A 381 -3.14 14.90 -17.93
CA LEU A 381 -2.68 15.83 -16.88
C LEU A 381 -1.49 16.69 -17.33
N PRO A 382 -1.70 17.70 -18.20
CA PRO A 382 -0.59 18.54 -18.71
C PRO A 382 -0.18 19.62 -17.71
N VAL A 383 -0.08 19.29 -16.43
CA VAL A 383 0.24 20.22 -15.35
C VAL A 383 1.65 20.01 -14.83
N LYS A 384 2.33 21.10 -14.46
CA LYS A 384 3.67 21.01 -13.86
C LYS A 384 3.63 20.59 -12.39
N SER A 385 2.62 21.05 -11.66
CA SER A 385 2.47 20.69 -10.25
C SER A 385 2.22 19.20 -10.10
N TYR A 386 2.95 18.58 -9.21
CA TYR A 386 2.71 17.23 -8.72
C TYR A 386 2.60 17.28 -7.19
N ASP A 387 1.80 18.22 -6.68
CA ASP A 387 1.56 18.40 -5.25
C ASP A 387 0.98 17.14 -4.60
N PHE A 388 0.12 16.46 -5.33
CA PHE A 388 -0.59 15.25 -4.90
C PHE A 388 -1.40 15.43 -3.61
N GLN A 389 -1.52 16.63 -3.09
CA GLN A 389 -2.02 16.89 -1.74
C GLN A 389 -1.34 15.96 -0.71
N ALA A 390 -0.07 15.65 -0.92
CA ALA A 390 0.71 14.70 -0.15
C ALA A 390 0.99 15.23 1.27
N PRO A 391 1.37 14.38 2.24
CA PRO A 391 1.79 14.81 3.58
C PRO A 391 2.85 15.90 3.56
N LEU A 392 3.80 15.82 2.61
CA LEU A 392 4.70 16.90 2.22
C LEU A 392 4.34 17.29 0.78
N GLY A 393 3.80 18.49 0.58
CA GLY A 393 3.31 18.92 -0.72
C GLY A 393 4.40 19.33 -1.71
N GLU A 394 4.02 19.98 -2.81
CA GLU A 394 4.89 20.31 -3.94
C GLU A 394 6.19 21.01 -3.56
N PHE A 395 6.14 21.92 -2.58
CA PHE A 395 7.28 22.69 -2.10
C PHE A 395 7.81 22.24 -0.74
N GLY A 396 7.43 21.03 -0.29
CA GLY A 396 7.79 20.49 1.00
C GLY A 396 7.01 21.12 2.17
N GLN A 397 5.89 21.79 1.90
CA GLN A 397 4.97 22.26 2.93
C GLN A 397 4.33 21.06 3.66
N ILE A 398 4.16 21.19 4.97
CA ILE A 398 3.60 20.14 5.81
C ILE A 398 2.08 20.29 5.83
N ASN A 399 1.39 19.28 5.31
CA ASN A 399 -0.07 19.20 5.34
C ASN A 399 -0.57 18.53 6.64
N PRO A 400 -1.81 18.78 7.11
CA PRO A 400 -2.29 18.30 8.41
C PRO A 400 -2.23 16.78 8.60
N HIS A 401 -2.45 15.99 7.55
CA HIS A 401 -2.37 14.52 7.63
C HIS A 401 -0.95 13.98 7.87
N TYR A 402 0.10 14.75 7.60
CA TYR A 402 1.45 14.40 8.04
C TYR A 402 1.51 14.15 9.55
N HIS A 403 0.87 15.01 10.35
CA HIS A 403 0.85 14.86 11.82
C HIS A 403 -0.03 13.70 12.27
N LEU A 404 -1.13 13.43 11.56
CA LEU A 404 -2.00 12.30 11.86
C LEU A 404 -1.26 10.97 11.56
N LEU A 405 -0.65 10.86 10.39
CA LEU A 405 0.13 9.70 9.99
C LEU A 405 1.34 9.47 10.90
N ARG A 406 2.03 10.54 11.29
CA ARG A 406 3.18 10.43 12.20
C ARG A 406 2.84 9.68 13.48
N ARG A 407 1.64 9.87 14.05
CA ARG A 407 1.20 9.13 15.24
C ARG A 407 1.10 7.64 14.99
N LEU A 408 0.53 7.24 13.85
CA LEU A 408 0.45 5.84 13.44
C LEU A 408 1.85 5.27 13.17
N HIS A 409 2.71 6.03 12.48
CA HIS A 409 4.07 5.59 12.17
C HIS A 409 4.92 5.40 13.44
N LEU A 410 4.81 6.30 14.42
CA LEU A 410 5.50 6.15 15.70
C LEU A 410 5.00 4.94 16.50
N PHE A 411 3.71 4.63 16.44
CA PHE A 411 3.18 3.39 16.98
C PHE A 411 3.82 2.18 16.30
N LEU A 412 3.89 2.15 14.96
CA LEU A 412 4.52 1.06 14.23
C LEU A 412 6.02 0.93 14.52
N GLN A 413 6.73 2.04 14.72
CA GLN A 413 8.15 2.02 15.11
C GLN A 413 8.37 1.43 16.50
N ASN A 414 7.46 1.64 17.46
CA ASN A 414 7.62 1.16 18.81
C ASN A 414 7.05 -0.24 19.05
N PHE A 415 5.98 -0.60 18.36
CA PHE A 415 5.23 -1.85 18.56
C PHE A 415 5.14 -2.71 17.31
N GLY A 416 5.79 -2.31 16.21
CA GLY A 416 5.68 -2.99 14.92
C GLY A 416 6.26 -4.39 14.93
N ASN A 417 7.31 -4.66 15.72
CA ASN A 417 7.89 -6.00 15.82
C ASN A 417 6.88 -7.00 16.38
N GLU A 418 6.15 -6.59 17.41
CA GLU A 418 5.08 -7.39 18.00
C GLU A 418 3.88 -7.49 17.05
N LEU A 419 3.40 -6.35 16.55
CA LEU A 419 2.26 -6.30 15.64
C LEU A 419 2.50 -7.11 14.34
N ALA A 420 3.75 -7.20 13.85
CA ALA A 420 4.10 -7.95 12.65
C ALA A 420 3.79 -9.46 12.77
N THR A 421 3.78 -9.98 13.99
CA THR A 421 3.43 -11.39 14.27
C THR A 421 1.93 -11.63 14.44
N MET A 422 1.14 -10.56 14.53
CA MET A 422 -0.29 -10.62 14.77
C MET A 422 -1.07 -10.66 13.46
N VAL A 423 -1.88 -11.69 13.27
CA VAL A 423 -2.76 -11.82 12.10
C VAL A 423 -4.07 -11.04 12.30
N PRO A 424 -4.71 -10.56 11.22
CA PRO A 424 -5.98 -9.85 11.32
C PRO A 424 -7.16 -10.81 11.47
N TYR A 425 -8.13 -10.42 12.29
CA TYR A 425 -9.44 -11.08 12.48
C TYR A 425 -10.55 -10.05 12.27
N PHE A 426 -11.61 -10.48 11.61
CA PHE A 426 -12.75 -9.63 11.28
C PHE A 426 -14.03 -10.17 11.93
N PRO A 427 -14.98 -9.31 12.37
CA PRO A 427 -16.24 -9.77 12.91
C PRO A 427 -17.11 -10.43 11.83
N GLY A 428 -17.91 -11.41 12.23
CA GLY A 428 -18.79 -12.13 11.29
C GLY A 428 -19.85 -11.25 10.61
N ASN A 429 -20.15 -10.08 11.19
CA ASN A 429 -21.06 -9.07 10.65
C ASN A 429 -20.32 -7.87 10.01
N ALA A 430 -19.04 -8.03 9.64
CA ALA A 430 -18.28 -6.97 8.98
C ALA A 430 -19.03 -6.47 7.73
N PRO A 431 -19.23 -5.15 7.56
CA PRO A 431 -19.97 -4.64 6.43
C PRO A 431 -19.19 -4.82 5.14
N THR A 432 -19.84 -5.34 4.11
CA THR A 432 -19.32 -5.39 2.73
C THR A 432 -19.78 -4.20 1.90
N ASP A 433 -20.94 -3.64 2.26
CA ASP A 433 -21.45 -2.39 1.70
C ASP A 433 -20.88 -1.20 2.48
N TYR A 434 -20.13 -0.36 1.80
CA TYR A 434 -19.55 0.86 2.39
C TYR A 434 -20.61 1.88 2.82
N ASN A 435 -21.86 1.76 2.34
CA ASN A 435 -22.98 2.59 2.76
C ASN A 435 -23.61 2.11 4.07
N ASN A 436 -23.33 0.88 4.48
CA ASN A 436 -23.86 0.36 5.74
C ASN A 436 -23.27 1.12 6.95
N ASP A 437 -24.16 1.84 7.64
CA ASP A 437 -23.87 2.62 8.86
C ASP A 437 -24.51 2.02 10.12
N SER A 438 -25.06 0.81 10.04
CA SER A 438 -25.74 0.18 11.18
C SER A 438 -24.80 -0.52 12.16
N VAL A 439 -23.62 -0.91 11.72
CA VAL A 439 -22.65 -1.70 12.50
C VAL A 439 -21.36 -0.95 12.75
N VAL A 440 -20.64 -1.33 13.79
CA VAL A 440 -19.29 -0.82 14.06
C VAL A 440 -18.32 -1.44 13.04
N ARG A 441 -17.46 -0.61 12.47
CA ARG A 441 -16.37 -1.06 11.58
C ARG A 441 -15.12 -1.26 12.41
N TRP A 442 -14.70 -2.50 12.56
CA TRP A 442 -13.56 -2.84 13.39
C TRP A 442 -12.88 -4.15 12.98
N SER A 443 -11.68 -4.34 13.46
CA SER A 443 -10.91 -5.57 13.33
C SER A 443 -10.03 -5.77 14.55
N VAL A 444 -9.49 -6.97 14.69
CA VAL A 444 -8.49 -7.29 15.71
C VAL A 444 -7.23 -7.80 15.01
N ARG A 445 -6.06 -7.33 15.46
CA ARG A 445 -4.81 -8.02 15.19
C ARG A 445 -4.34 -8.67 16.48
N SER A 446 -4.04 -9.99 16.44
CA SER A 446 -3.66 -10.75 17.62
C SER A 446 -2.75 -11.93 17.29
N ASN A 447 -1.87 -12.27 18.23
CA ASN A 447 -1.06 -13.48 18.23
C ASN A 447 -1.73 -14.65 19.01
N GLY A 448 -2.95 -14.43 19.51
CA GLY A 448 -3.70 -15.40 20.32
C GLY A 448 -3.60 -15.19 21.83
N GLU A 449 -2.77 -14.27 22.30
CA GLU A 449 -2.56 -13.93 23.72
C GLU A 449 -2.83 -12.44 23.98
N SER A 450 -2.29 -11.58 23.15
CA SER A 450 -2.44 -10.13 23.20
C SER A 450 -2.82 -9.56 21.84
N GLY A 451 -3.08 -8.26 21.74
CA GLY A 451 -3.37 -7.65 20.45
C GLY A 451 -3.89 -6.22 20.50
N TYR A 452 -4.41 -5.81 19.36
CA TYR A 452 -4.95 -4.48 19.14
C TYR A 452 -6.31 -4.55 18.47
N VAL A 453 -7.28 -3.80 18.97
CA VAL A 453 -8.57 -3.53 18.31
C VAL A 453 -8.43 -2.26 17.50
N PHE A 454 -8.72 -2.33 16.20
CA PHE A 454 -8.76 -1.20 15.29
C PHE A 454 -10.22 -0.84 14.99
N ILE A 455 -10.54 0.45 15.09
CA ILE A 455 -11.90 0.96 14.94
C ILE A 455 -11.90 2.11 13.94
N ASN A 456 -12.90 2.11 13.05
CA ASN A 456 -13.10 3.20 12.09
C ASN A 456 -14.59 3.59 12.02
N ASN A 457 -14.93 4.78 12.45
CA ASN A 457 -16.26 5.39 12.27
C ASN A 457 -16.16 6.65 11.39
N TYR A 458 -15.20 6.64 10.46
CA TYR A 458 -15.00 7.66 9.45
C TYR A 458 -15.34 7.14 8.06
N HIS A 459 -15.85 8.01 7.22
CA HIS A 459 -16.07 7.74 5.80
C HIS A 459 -15.94 9.06 5.02
N ARG A 460 -15.22 9.03 3.90
CA ARG A 460 -15.09 10.19 3.03
C ARG A 460 -16.45 10.67 2.53
N LEU A 461 -16.67 11.98 2.59
CA LEU A 461 -17.88 12.67 2.09
C LEU A 461 -19.21 12.17 2.71
N LYS A 462 -19.16 11.40 3.77
CA LYS A 462 -20.34 10.89 4.47
C LYS A 462 -20.15 11.01 5.98
N ILE A 463 -21.15 11.56 6.65
CA ILE A 463 -21.21 11.60 8.11
C ILE A 463 -21.87 10.30 8.59
N LEU A 464 -21.09 9.45 9.25
CA LEU A 464 -21.61 8.24 9.86
C LEU A 464 -22.24 8.60 11.22
N THR A 465 -23.22 7.80 11.65
CA THR A 465 -23.84 7.98 12.96
C THR A 465 -22.87 7.59 14.09
N GLU A 466 -23.00 8.24 15.24
CA GLU A 466 -22.29 7.79 16.44
C GLU A 466 -22.75 6.37 16.83
N LYS A 467 -21.83 5.57 17.38
CA LYS A 467 -22.13 4.21 17.86
C LYS A 467 -22.14 4.24 19.38
N LYS A 468 -23.32 4.03 19.99
CA LYS A 468 -23.53 4.09 21.43
C LYS A 468 -23.39 2.73 22.09
N ASN A 469 -23.00 2.74 23.34
CA ASN A 469 -22.92 1.54 24.20
C ASN A 469 -22.05 0.42 23.59
N VAL A 470 -20.92 0.79 22.97
CA VAL A 470 -20.02 -0.15 22.31
C VAL A 470 -19.07 -0.78 23.32
N GLN A 471 -19.02 -2.10 23.34
CA GLN A 471 -17.97 -2.94 23.91
C GLN A 471 -17.59 -4.00 22.89
N PHE A 472 -16.33 -4.41 22.90
CA PHE A 472 -15.81 -5.48 22.05
C PHE A 472 -15.57 -6.72 22.90
N THR A 473 -15.98 -7.86 22.40
CA THR A 473 -15.69 -9.17 23.00
C THR A 473 -14.71 -9.92 22.12
N ILE A 474 -13.53 -10.19 22.65
CA ILE A 474 -12.46 -10.94 21.98
C ILE A 474 -12.30 -12.26 22.72
N ASP A 475 -12.62 -13.35 22.02
CA ASP A 475 -12.54 -14.71 22.54
C ASP A 475 -11.20 -15.31 22.16
N LEU A 476 -10.22 -15.18 23.05
CA LEU A 476 -8.88 -15.74 22.88
C LEU A 476 -8.87 -17.24 23.19
N PRO A 477 -7.87 -18.01 22.78
CA PRO A 477 -7.79 -19.43 23.03
C PRO A 477 -7.88 -19.85 24.51
N ASN A 478 -7.45 -18.96 25.41
CA ASN A 478 -7.36 -19.27 26.84
C ASN A 478 -8.26 -18.39 27.72
N GLU A 479 -8.76 -17.27 27.21
CA GLU A 479 -9.59 -16.33 27.98
C GLU A 479 -10.48 -15.48 27.06
N LYS A 480 -11.47 -14.83 27.66
CA LYS A 480 -12.35 -13.87 26.98
C LYS A 480 -12.06 -12.48 27.50
N VAL A 481 -11.67 -11.58 26.60
CA VAL A 481 -11.40 -10.17 26.89
C VAL A 481 -12.59 -9.34 26.48
N ILE A 482 -13.07 -8.47 27.37
CA ILE A 482 -14.12 -7.48 27.07
C ILE A 482 -13.51 -6.08 27.27
N LEU A 483 -13.50 -5.29 26.20
CA LEU A 483 -12.95 -3.93 26.24
C LEU A 483 -13.82 -2.95 25.44
N PRO A 484 -13.83 -1.66 25.89
CA PRO A 484 -13.34 -1.19 27.17
C PRO A 484 -14.17 -1.76 28.34
N ALA A 485 -13.69 -1.64 29.58
CA ALA A 485 -14.38 -2.21 30.74
C ALA A 485 -15.81 -1.66 30.96
N LYS A 486 -16.10 -0.46 30.46
CA LYS A 486 -17.45 0.12 30.42
C LYS A 486 -17.78 0.48 28.96
N PRO A 487 -19.05 0.33 28.53
CA PRO A 487 -19.45 0.75 27.20
C PRO A 487 -19.10 2.21 26.90
N ILE A 488 -18.62 2.44 25.69
CA ILE A 488 -18.28 3.79 25.20
C ILE A 488 -19.19 4.21 24.05
N THR A 489 -19.21 5.49 23.78
CA THR A 489 -19.74 6.05 22.52
C THR A 489 -18.59 6.32 21.59
N ILE A 490 -18.64 5.77 20.38
CA ILE A 490 -17.70 6.07 19.29
C ILE A 490 -18.32 7.18 18.45
N PRO A 491 -17.77 8.39 18.49
CA PRO A 491 -18.33 9.51 17.73
C PRO A 491 -18.17 9.33 16.24
N SER A 492 -18.98 10.05 15.47
CA SER A 492 -18.78 10.21 14.03
C SER A 492 -17.38 10.76 13.74
N GLY A 493 -16.72 10.25 12.71
CA GLY A 493 -15.38 10.69 12.32
C GLY A 493 -14.24 10.08 13.11
N ALA A 494 -14.50 9.26 14.14
CA ALA A 494 -13.46 8.65 14.94
C ALA A 494 -12.74 7.50 14.20
N SER A 495 -11.42 7.49 14.26
CA SER A 495 -10.57 6.38 13.82
C SER A 495 -9.44 6.22 14.83
N PHE A 496 -9.33 5.05 15.45
CA PHE A 496 -8.36 4.79 16.51
C PHE A 496 -8.15 3.30 16.74
N PHE A 497 -7.20 2.96 17.60
CA PHE A 497 -6.96 1.58 18.04
C PHE A 497 -6.75 1.54 19.55
N MET A 498 -6.95 0.36 20.13
CA MET A 498 -6.77 0.09 21.56
C MET A 498 -6.00 -1.22 21.75
N PRO A 499 -5.00 -1.29 22.65
CA PRO A 499 -4.36 -2.54 23.02
C PRO A 499 -5.24 -3.35 23.97
N PHE A 500 -4.96 -4.67 24.02
CA PHE A 500 -5.45 -5.56 25.07
C PHE A 500 -4.36 -6.58 25.43
N ASN A 501 -4.30 -6.93 26.75
CA ASN A 501 -3.29 -7.81 27.39
C ASN A 501 -1.88 -7.22 27.29
#